data_015742ff414c94243db08f0a6bd0487a
#
_entry.id   015742ff414c94243db08f0a6bd0487a
#
_cell.length_a   1.000
_cell.length_b   1.000
_cell.length_c   1.000
_cell.angle_alpha   90.00
_cell.angle_beta   90.00
_cell.angle_gamma   90.00
#
_symmetry.space_group_name_H-M   'P 1'
#
loop_
_entity.id
_entity.type
_entity.pdbx_description
1 polymer ?
#
loop_
_entity_poly.entity_id
_entity_poly.type
_entity_poly.pdbx_seq_one_letter_code
_entity_poly.pdbx_strand_id
1 'polypeptide(L)'
;LINNLFMMFFLSVVLIGTVYPIFLEVINNEKISIGPPFYHKLIIPFLIPFLFFMAIGPNIKWIKDKMGKINLKDIFIFIISIVISYIFVNKFGVSYLLSLPLFIFSLFLFFVTIRDFFGKNINISQKISHFGFSLLILSILLNGVLAKEHSSNMRVGDEIKFLDKIIQFQNIEVIKKQNYQTLIGKFNIVDKNNSLSLKPEIRIYDQPETITSEADISSTIFADNFLVFNIIKNDGFYNVRYQIKPFMIWIWISVLLISLGGILSLKKKNV
;
A
#
# COMPACT_ATOMS: atom_id res chain seq x y z
N LEU A 1 -9.51 -4.80 -25.45
CA LEU A 1 -10.06 -3.43 -25.62
C LEU A 1 -10.45 -2.86 -24.26
N ILE A 2 -11.30 -3.53 -23.47
CA ILE A 2 -11.77 -3.07 -22.14
C ILE A 2 -10.60 -2.83 -21.18
N ASN A 3 -9.64 -3.76 -21.07
CA ASN A 3 -8.46 -3.59 -20.20
C ASN A 3 -7.65 -2.34 -20.58
N ASN A 4 -7.43 -2.09 -21.87
CA ASN A 4 -6.70 -0.91 -22.34
C ASN A 4 -7.46 0.39 -22.02
N LEU A 5 -8.79 0.38 -22.11
CA LEU A 5 -9.64 1.51 -21.73
C LEU A 5 -9.41 1.89 -20.24
N PHE A 6 -9.47 0.90 -19.33
CA PHE A 6 -9.23 1.16 -17.90
C PHE A 6 -7.81 1.65 -17.64
N MET A 7 -6.80 1.04 -18.28
CA MET A 7 -5.40 1.46 -18.13
C MET A 7 -5.17 2.89 -18.62
N MET A 8 -5.76 3.27 -19.76
CA MET A 8 -5.71 4.65 -20.26
C MET A 8 -6.41 5.62 -19.32
N PHE A 9 -7.55 5.23 -18.77
CA PHE A 9 -8.26 6.04 -17.78
C PHE A 9 -7.41 6.28 -16.52
N PHE A 10 -6.85 5.23 -15.93
CA PHE A 10 -5.99 5.36 -14.73
C PHE A 10 -4.75 6.19 -15.01
N LEU A 11 -4.11 5.98 -16.17
CA LEU A 11 -2.97 6.80 -16.59
C LEU A 11 -3.36 8.28 -16.70
N SER A 12 -4.51 8.60 -17.30
CA SER A 12 -5.00 9.97 -17.46
C SER A 12 -5.28 10.62 -16.11
N VAL A 13 -5.90 9.90 -15.17
CA VAL A 13 -6.18 10.42 -13.82
C VAL A 13 -4.88 10.74 -13.08
N VAL A 14 -3.88 9.83 -13.14
CA VAL A 14 -2.59 10.06 -12.48
C VAL A 14 -1.83 11.20 -13.16
N LEU A 15 -1.80 11.24 -14.49
CA LEU A 15 -1.12 12.30 -15.26
C LEU A 15 -1.71 13.68 -14.94
N ILE A 16 -3.04 13.81 -14.99
CA ILE A 16 -3.71 15.07 -14.67
C ILE A 16 -3.43 15.48 -13.23
N GLY A 17 -3.58 14.54 -12.28
CA GLY A 17 -3.35 14.82 -10.86
C GLY A 17 -1.92 15.22 -10.51
N THR A 18 -0.92 14.79 -11.32
CA THR A 18 0.49 15.15 -11.10
C THR A 18 0.89 16.42 -11.86
N VAL A 19 0.44 16.59 -13.09
CA VAL A 19 0.86 17.71 -13.96
C VAL A 19 0.07 18.98 -13.67
N TYR A 20 -1.23 18.87 -13.33
CA TYR A 20 -2.09 20.02 -13.11
C TYR A 20 -1.60 21.00 -12.03
N PRO A 21 -1.13 20.55 -10.84
CA PRO A 21 -0.53 21.45 -9.84
C PRO A 21 0.67 22.24 -10.37
N ILE A 22 1.55 21.56 -11.10
CA ILE A 22 2.76 22.18 -11.69
C ILE A 22 2.35 23.24 -12.71
N PHE A 23 1.35 22.93 -13.53
CA PHE A 23 0.83 23.85 -14.54
C PHE A 23 0.25 25.13 -13.91
N LEU A 24 -0.54 25.00 -12.84
CA LEU A 24 -1.10 26.15 -12.11
C LEU A 24 -0.01 26.99 -11.43
N GLU A 25 0.99 26.36 -10.83
CA GLU A 25 2.11 27.08 -10.21
C GLU A 25 2.85 27.95 -11.23
N VAL A 26 3.06 27.42 -12.45
CA VAL A 26 3.76 28.18 -13.52
C VAL A 26 2.92 29.33 -14.08
N ILE A 27 1.59 29.18 -14.22
CA ILE A 27 0.72 30.18 -14.84
C ILE A 27 0.26 31.24 -13.85
N ASN A 28 -0.22 30.79 -12.68
CA ASN A 28 -0.92 31.66 -11.72
C ASN A 28 -0.13 31.89 -10.44
N ASN A 29 1.05 31.30 -10.27
CA ASN A 29 1.81 31.23 -9.01
C ASN A 29 1.02 30.59 -7.85
N GLU A 30 -0.05 29.85 -8.13
CA GLU A 30 -0.86 29.17 -7.13
C GLU A 30 -0.26 27.80 -6.78
N LYS A 31 0.09 27.61 -5.52
CA LYS A 31 0.58 26.32 -5.00
C LYS A 31 -0.58 25.49 -4.49
N ILE A 32 -1.05 24.56 -5.30
CA ILE A 32 -2.03 23.56 -4.89
C ILE A 32 -1.39 22.19 -4.75
N SER A 33 -1.93 21.36 -3.85
CA SER A 33 -1.51 19.97 -3.69
C SER A 33 -2.71 19.05 -3.90
N ILE A 34 -2.54 18.09 -4.80
CA ILE A 34 -3.55 17.05 -5.06
C ILE A 34 -3.19 15.83 -4.21
N GLY A 35 -4.01 15.55 -3.21
CA GLY A 35 -3.80 14.47 -2.25
C GLY A 35 -4.61 13.19 -2.55
N PRO A 36 -4.48 12.16 -1.69
CA PRO A 36 -5.16 10.87 -1.83
C PRO A 36 -6.68 10.95 -2.06
N PRO A 37 -7.45 11.89 -1.47
CA PRO A 37 -8.89 11.97 -1.69
C PRO A 37 -9.31 12.14 -3.14
N PHE A 38 -8.52 12.89 -3.94
CA PHE A 38 -8.77 13.06 -5.37
C PHE A 38 -8.67 11.73 -6.12
N TYR A 39 -7.57 11.00 -5.90
CA TYR A 39 -7.34 9.71 -6.55
C TYR A 39 -8.35 8.66 -6.12
N HIS A 40 -8.68 8.59 -4.83
CA HIS A 40 -9.67 7.65 -4.32
C HIS A 40 -11.04 7.87 -4.95
N LYS A 41 -11.48 9.11 -5.08
CA LYS A 41 -12.78 9.45 -5.64
C LYS A 41 -12.92 9.10 -7.12
N LEU A 42 -11.83 9.21 -7.88
CA LEU A 42 -11.83 8.92 -9.31
C LEU A 42 -11.48 7.45 -9.62
N ILE A 43 -10.48 6.89 -8.96
CA ILE A 43 -9.94 5.56 -9.30
C ILE A 43 -10.83 4.43 -8.75
N ILE A 44 -11.29 4.52 -7.49
CA ILE A 44 -11.98 3.39 -6.85
C ILE A 44 -13.26 2.95 -7.59
N PRO A 45 -14.16 3.84 -8.05
CA PRO A 45 -15.36 3.41 -8.77
C PRO A 45 -15.06 2.65 -10.06
N PHE A 46 -13.97 3.00 -10.75
CA PHE A 46 -13.54 2.32 -11.98
C PHE A 46 -12.67 1.08 -11.71
N LEU A 47 -11.98 1.04 -10.58
CA LEU A 47 -11.20 -0.12 -10.18
C LEU A 47 -12.10 -1.34 -9.91
N ILE A 48 -13.27 -1.15 -9.33
CA ILE A 48 -14.22 -2.22 -9.04
C ILE A 48 -14.58 -3.05 -10.29
N PRO A 49 -15.17 -2.45 -11.37
CA PRO A 49 -15.44 -3.19 -12.59
C PRO A 49 -14.17 -3.70 -13.28
N PHE A 50 -13.05 -2.97 -13.18
CA PHE A 50 -11.78 -3.44 -13.73
C PHE A 50 -11.33 -4.77 -13.10
N LEU A 51 -11.39 -4.90 -11.77
CA LEU A 51 -11.03 -6.13 -11.06
C LEU A 51 -11.93 -7.29 -11.46
N PHE A 52 -13.22 -7.04 -11.65
CA PHE A 52 -14.16 -8.05 -12.16
C PHE A 52 -13.79 -8.54 -13.56
N PHE A 53 -13.55 -7.62 -14.50
CA PHE A 53 -13.15 -7.99 -15.87
C PHE A 53 -11.79 -8.67 -15.89
N MET A 54 -10.87 -8.30 -15.01
CA MET A 54 -9.57 -8.93 -14.91
C MET A 54 -9.68 -10.38 -14.37
N ALA A 55 -10.61 -10.65 -13.47
CA ALA A 55 -10.85 -12.01 -12.96
C ALA A 55 -11.44 -12.95 -14.02
N ILE A 56 -12.31 -12.46 -14.90
CA ILE A 56 -13.01 -13.28 -15.91
C ILE A 56 -12.24 -13.32 -17.24
N GLY A 57 -11.53 -12.24 -17.59
CA GLY A 57 -10.89 -12.05 -18.90
C GLY A 57 -10.00 -13.19 -19.38
N PRO A 58 -9.12 -13.80 -18.54
CA PRO A 58 -8.28 -14.92 -18.94
C PRO A 58 -9.03 -16.16 -19.43
N ASN A 59 -10.27 -16.32 -18.99
CA ASN A 59 -11.12 -17.47 -19.33
C ASN A 59 -11.99 -17.25 -20.57
N ILE A 60 -12.01 -16.04 -21.14
CA ILE A 60 -12.81 -15.68 -22.33
C ILE A 60 -11.91 -15.71 -23.57
N LYS A 61 -12.27 -16.52 -24.57
CA LYS A 61 -11.56 -16.56 -25.86
C LYS A 61 -11.94 -15.35 -26.72
N TRP A 62 -10.91 -14.68 -27.30
CA TRP A 62 -10.99 -13.38 -27.97
C TRP A 62 -11.97 -13.31 -29.17
N ILE A 63 -12.24 -14.41 -29.92
CA ILE A 63 -12.91 -14.31 -31.22
C ILE A 63 -14.13 -15.26 -31.39
N LYS A 64 -14.26 -16.32 -30.64
CA LYS A 64 -15.28 -17.38 -30.90
C LYS A 64 -15.90 -17.99 -29.63
N ASP A 65 -16.03 -17.27 -28.53
CA ASP A 65 -16.83 -17.78 -27.42
C ASP A 65 -18.24 -17.20 -27.48
N LYS A 66 -19.23 -18.08 -27.65
CA LYS A 66 -20.54 -17.88 -27.04
C LYS A 66 -20.25 -17.72 -25.56
N MET A 67 -20.74 -16.66 -24.91
CA MET A 67 -20.55 -16.35 -23.48
C MET A 67 -20.33 -17.63 -22.68
N GLY A 68 -19.07 -17.89 -22.32
CA GLY A 68 -18.64 -19.20 -21.83
C GLY A 68 -19.53 -19.65 -20.68
N LYS A 69 -19.84 -20.94 -20.61
CA LYS A 69 -20.56 -21.50 -19.45
C LYS A 69 -19.86 -21.05 -18.20
N ILE A 70 -20.52 -20.21 -17.41
CA ILE A 70 -20.01 -19.75 -16.10
C ILE A 70 -19.67 -21.02 -15.32
N ASN A 71 -18.41 -21.18 -14.95
CA ASN A 71 -17.99 -22.37 -14.24
C ASN A 71 -18.58 -22.32 -12.82
N LEU A 72 -19.23 -23.39 -12.39
CA LEU A 72 -19.75 -23.49 -11.01
C LEU A 72 -18.69 -23.18 -9.95
N LYS A 73 -17.42 -23.48 -10.23
CA LYS A 73 -16.29 -23.13 -9.35
C LYS A 73 -16.13 -21.63 -9.20
N ASP A 74 -16.34 -20.84 -10.27
CA ASP A 74 -16.22 -19.38 -10.21
C ASP A 74 -17.36 -18.75 -9.40
N ILE A 75 -18.57 -19.30 -9.51
CA ILE A 75 -19.71 -18.90 -8.69
C ILE A 75 -19.41 -19.18 -7.21
N PHE A 76 -18.88 -20.36 -6.90
CA PHE A 76 -18.54 -20.72 -5.52
C PHE A 76 -17.46 -19.82 -4.94
N ILE A 77 -16.40 -19.52 -5.69
CA ILE A 77 -15.34 -18.57 -5.28
C ILE A 77 -15.93 -17.18 -5.06
N PHE A 78 -16.86 -16.74 -5.92
CA PHE A 78 -17.49 -15.43 -5.79
C PHE A 78 -18.34 -15.33 -4.51
N ILE A 79 -19.14 -16.38 -4.21
CA ILE A 79 -19.93 -16.44 -2.97
C ILE A 79 -19.02 -16.40 -1.73
N ILE A 80 -17.93 -17.16 -1.73
CA ILE A 80 -16.96 -17.15 -0.63
C ILE A 80 -16.37 -15.72 -0.47
N SER A 81 -16.03 -15.07 -1.57
CA SER A 81 -15.50 -13.70 -1.55
C SER A 81 -16.50 -12.70 -0.95
N ILE A 82 -17.79 -12.85 -1.25
CA ILE A 82 -18.85 -12.03 -0.63
C ILE A 82 -18.90 -12.24 0.88
N VAL A 83 -18.94 -13.49 1.33
CA VAL A 83 -19.07 -13.83 2.76
C VAL A 83 -17.86 -13.29 3.53
N ILE A 84 -16.64 -13.54 3.06
CA ILE A 84 -15.42 -13.09 3.73
C ILE A 84 -15.37 -11.56 3.77
N SER A 85 -15.67 -10.89 2.65
CA SER A 85 -15.67 -9.42 2.58
C SER A 85 -16.70 -8.80 3.52
N TYR A 86 -17.89 -9.38 3.60
CA TYR A 86 -18.94 -8.90 4.49
C TYR A 86 -18.53 -9.01 5.96
N ILE A 87 -17.98 -10.17 6.37
CA ILE A 87 -17.47 -10.37 7.73
C ILE A 87 -16.35 -9.39 8.05
N PHE A 88 -15.42 -9.17 7.10
CA PHE A 88 -14.27 -8.29 7.28
C PHE A 88 -14.72 -6.83 7.43
N VAL A 89 -15.57 -6.32 6.53
CA VAL A 89 -16.05 -4.93 6.54
C VAL A 89 -16.84 -4.64 7.82
N ASN A 90 -17.68 -5.58 8.27
CA ASN A 90 -18.40 -5.47 9.55
C ASN A 90 -17.46 -5.39 10.75
N LYS A 91 -16.48 -6.30 10.81
CA LYS A 91 -15.53 -6.36 11.93
C LYS A 91 -14.70 -5.10 12.09
N PHE A 92 -14.32 -4.47 10.99
CA PHE A 92 -13.44 -3.28 11.00
C PHE A 92 -14.20 -1.95 10.85
N GLY A 93 -15.53 -1.96 10.74
CA GLY A 93 -16.36 -0.76 10.69
C GLY A 93 -16.10 0.13 9.46
N VAL A 94 -15.73 -0.48 8.33
CA VAL A 94 -15.41 0.24 7.10
C VAL A 94 -16.70 0.62 6.36
N SER A 95 -16.70 1.77 5.67
CA SER A 95 -17.86 2.21 4.87
C SER A 95 -18.26 1.17 3.81
N TYR A 96 -19.54 0.79 3.76
CA TYR A 96 -20.04 -0.25 2.86
C TYR A 96 -20.04 0.14 1.38
N LEU A 97 -20.31 1.41 1.07
CA LEU A 97 -20.68 1.82 -0.30
C LEU A 97 -19.65 1.45 -1.37
N LEU A 98 -18.38 1.74 -1.13
CA LEU A 98 -17.30 1.45 -2.10
C LEU A 98 -16.36 0.35 -1.59
N SER A 99 -16.17 0.26 -0.28
CA SER A 99 -15.22 -0.69 0.29
C SER A 99 -15.70 -2.14 0.17
N LEU A 100 -16.98 -2.41 0.40
CA LEU A 100 -17.50 -3.77 0.28
C LEU A 100 -17.33 -4.35 -1.12
N PRO A 101 -17.81 -3.71 -2.21
CA PRO A 101 -17.61 -4.25 -3.56
C PRO A 101 -16.12 -4.32 -3.92
N LEU A 102 -15.29 -3.35 -3.49
CA LEU A 102 -13.86 -3.38 -3.73
C LEU A 102 -13.18 -4.60 -3.08
N PHE A 103 -13.52 -4.94 -1.84
CA PHE A 103 -13.04 -6.14 -1.18
C PHE A 103 -13.56 -7.41 -1.84
N ILE A 104 -14.84 -7.48 -2.22
CA ILE A 104 -15.42 -8.63 -2.90
C ILE A 104 -14.65 -8.94 -4.19
N PHE A 105 -14.48 -7.96 -5.07
CA PHE A 105 -13.81 -8.19 -6.35
C PHE A 105 -12.30 -8.38 -6.22
N SER A 106 -11.67 -7.77 -5.23
CA SER A 106 -10.25 -8.02 -4.92
C SER A 106 -10.03 -9.46 -4.44
N LEU A 107 -10.84 -9.96 -3.50
CA LEU A 107 -10.77 -11.35 -3.04
C LEU A 107 -11.17 -12.33 -4.13
N PHE A 108 -12.20 -12.02 -4.92
CA PHE A 108 -12.59 -12.82 -6.05
C PHE A 108 -11.44 -12.98 -7.06
N LEU A 109 -10.81 -11.87 -7.45
CA LEU A 109 -9.64 -11.90 -8.33
C LEU A 109 -8.50 -12.72 -7.70
N PHE A 110 -8.22 -12.53 -6.42
CA PHE A 110 -7.16 -13.25 -5.73
C PHE A 110 -7.38 -14.77 -5.73
N PHE A 111 -8.56 -15.24 -5.39
CA PHE A 111 -8.87 -16.67 -5.39
C PHE A 111 -8.91 -17.25 -6.79
N VAL A 112 -9.41 -16.51 -7.79
CA VAL A 112 -9.38 -16.93 -9.19
C VAL A 112 -7.93 -17.07 -9.68
N THR A 113 -7.04 -16.13 -9.36
CA THR A 113 -5.63 -16.23 -9.76
C THR A 113 -4.90 -17.38 -9.07
N ILE A 114 -5.21 -17.70 -7.81
CA ILE A 114 -4.70 -18.91 -7.14
C ILE A 114 -5.16 -20.17 -7.88
N ARG A 115 -6.46 -20.29 -8.17
CA ARG A 115 -6.98 -21.43 -8.94
C ARG A 115 -6.27 -21.57 -10.29
N ASP A 116 -6.11 -20.47 -11.01
CA ASP A 116 -5.49 -20.43 -12.33
C ASP A 116 -4.01 -20.80 -12.29
N PHE A 117 -3.35 -20.61 -11.15
CA PHE A 117 -1.97 -21.03 -10.95
C PHE A 117 -1.81 -22.56 -11.13
N PHE A 118 -2.80 -23.33 -10.68
CA PHE A 118 -2.83 -24.78 -10.82
C PHE A 118 -3.45 -25.27 -12.15
N GLY A 119 -4.06 -24.36 -12.92
CA GLY A 119 -4.64 -24.66 -14.23
C GLY A 119 -3.58 -24.91 -15.31
N LYS A 120 -3.89 -25.77 -16.31
CA LYS A 120 -2.95 -26.10 -17.40
C LYS A 120 -3.00 -25.15 -18.61
N ASN A 121 -4.07 -24.36 -18.75
CA ASN A 121 -4.38 -23.64 -19.99
C ASN A 121 -3.82 -22.21 -20.06
N ILE A 122 -3.19 -21.69 -18.98
CA ILE A 122 -2.70 -20.31 -18.89
C ILE A 122 -1.17 -20.33 -18.89
N ASN A 123 -0.56 -19.37 -19.60
CA ASN A 123 0.89 -19.22 -19.65
C ASN A 123 1.46 -18.84 -18.28
N ILE A 124 2.65 -19.36 -17.94
CA ILE A 124 3.29 -19.13 -16.65
C ILE A 124 3.55 -17.64 -16.38
N SER A 125 3.97 -16.87 -17.40
CA SER A 125 4.16 -15.42 -17.27
C SER A 125 2.88 -14.69 -16.87
N GLN A 126 1.77 -15.05 -17.51
CA GLN A 126 0.44 -14.51 -17.20
C GLN A 126 -0.01 -14.88 -15.79
N LYS A 127 0.18 -16.16 -15.39
CA LYS A 127 -0.14 -16.61 -14.02
C LYS A 127 0.57 -15.79 -12.97
N ILE A 128 1.89 -15.62 -13.13
CA ILE A 128 2.72 -14.88 -12.16
C ILE A 128 2.31 -13.40 -12.11
N SER A 129 2.14 -12.73 -13.27
CA SER A 129 1.74 -11.33 -13.31
C SER A 129 0.36 -11.09 -12.71
N HIS A 130 -0.63 -11.93 -13.04
CA HIS A 130 -2.01 -11.78 -12.54
C HIS A 130 -2.09 -12.07 -11.04
N PHE A 131 -1.39 -13.09 -10.56
CA PHE A 131 -1.30 -13.37 -9.14
C PHE A 131 -0.59 -12.24 -8.40
N GLY A 132 0.54 -11.73 -8.92
CA GLY A 132 1.23 -10.57 -8.35
C GLY A 132 0.31 -9.35 -8.28
N PHE A 133 -0.44 -9.05 -9.33
CA PHE A 133 -1.37 -7.93 -9.33
C PHE A 133 -2.52 -8.10 -8.32
N SER A 134 -3.12 -9.29 -8.25
CA SER A 134 -4.19 -9.56 -7.29
C SER A 134 -3.71 -9.47 -5.84
N LEU A 135 -2.50 -9.97 -5.57
CA LEU A 135 -1.84 -9.85 -4.26
C LEU A 135 -1.53 -8.40 -3.92
N LEU A 136 -1.08 -7.59 -4.90
CA LEU A 136 -0.82 -6.16 -4.72
C LEU A 136 -2.08 -5.41 -4.25
N ILE A 137 -3.18 -5.56 -4.99
CA ILE A 137 -4.44 -4.89 -4.66
C ILE A 137 -4.95 -5.33 -3.28
N LEU A 138 -4.94 -6.63 -3.00
CA LEU A 138 -5.39 -7.15 -1.71
C LEU A 138 -4.51 -6.62 -0.56
N SER A 139 -3.18 -6.60 -0.73
CA SER A 139 -2.25 -6.11 0.30
C SER A 139 -2.43 -4.62 0.56
N ILE A 140 -2.64 -3.79 -0.49
CA ILE A 140 -2.92 -2.36 -0.35
C ILE A 140 -4.23 -2.14 0.42
N LEU A 141 -5.30 -2.88 0.09
CA LEU A 141 -6.58 -2.76 0.77
C LEU A 141 -6.49 -3.17 2.24
N LEU A 142 -5.84 -4.31 2.52
CA LEU A 142 -5.64 -4.77 3.89
C LEU A 142 -4.77 -3.78 4.68
N ASN A 143 -3.69 -3.26 4.08
CA ASN A 143 -2.88 -2.21 4.71
C ASN A 143 -3.73 -0.98 5.04
N GLY A 144 -4.51 -0.47 4.09
CA GLY A 144 -5.33 0.73 4.28
C GLY A 144 -6.35 0.61 5.40
N VAL A 145 -6.91 -0.59 5.63
CA VAL A 145 -7.92 -0.82 6.69
C VAL A 145 -7.28 -1.16 8.04
N LEU A 146 -6.19 -1.93 8.03
CA LEU A 146 -5.60 -2.47 9.25
C LEU A 146 -4.45 -1.62 9.81
N ALA A 147 -3.94 -0.63 9.05
CA ALA A 147 -2.91 0.27 9.55
C ALA A 147 -3.39 1.02 10.79
N LYS A 148 -2.49 1.15 11.75
CA LYS A 148 -2.72 1.90 12.98
C LYS A 148 -1.63 2.95 13.12
N GLU A 149 -2.02 4.13 13.56
CA GLU A 149 -1.13 5.26 13.76
C GLU A 149 -1.42 5.93 15.09
N HIS A 150 -0.36 6.35 15.76
CA HIS A 150 -0.43 7.21 16.94
C HIS A 150 0.62 8.31 16.83
N SER A 151 0.20 9.54 17.05
CA SER A 151 1.08 10.71 17.09
C SER A 151 0.92 11.41 18.43
N SER A 152 2.03 11.71 19.07
CA SER A 152 2.06 12.35 20.39
C SER A 152 3.31 13.19 20.56
N ASN A 153 3.23 14.20 21.43
CA ASN A 153 4.37 15.00 21.83
C ASN A 153 5.04 14.36 23.04
N MET A 154 6.33 14.05 22.92
CA MET A 154 7.13 13.39 23.95
C MET A 154 8.40 14.17 24.26
N ARG A 155 8.85 14.09 25.50
CA ARG A 155 10.20 14.47 25.94
C ARG A 155 11.04 13.21 26.14
N VAL A 156 12.34 13.37 26.18
CA VAL A 156 13.25 12.29 26.60
C VAL A 156 12.87 11.84 28.02
N GLY A 157 12.71 10.54 28.18
CA GLY A 157 12.24 9.89 29.41
C GLY A 157 10.73 9.58 29.45
N ASP A 158 9.93 10.13 28.52
CA ASP A 158 8.49 9.88 28.48
C ASP A 158 8.17 8.49 27.94
N GLU A 159 7.03 7.96 28.41
CA GLU A 159 6.45 6.71 27.95
C GLU A 159 5.00 6.91 27.50
N ILE A 160 4.61 6.27 26.41
CA ILE A 160 3.25 6.31 25.87
C ILE A 160 2.76 4.89 25.60
N LYS A 161 1.51 4.63 26.00
CA LYS A 161 0.83 3.38 25.69
C LYS A 161 0.05 3.51 24.38
N PHE A 162 0.33 2.62 23.44
CA PHE A 162 -0.39 2.50 22.18
C PHE A 162 -0.79 1.05 21.91
N LEU A 163 -2.08 0.76 21.93
CA LEU A 163 -2.63 -0.60 21.90
C LEU A 163 -2.03 -1.44 23.06
N ASP A 164 -1.41 -2.58 22.72
CA ASP A 164 -0.74 -3.45 23.68
C ASP A 164 0.76 -3.16 23.87
N LYS A 165 1.25 -2.05 23.28
CA LYS A 165 2.66 -1.68 23.28
C LYS A 165 2.90 -0.43 24.12
N ILE A 166 4.09 -0.34 24.74
CA ILE A 166 4.59 0.84 25.43
C ILE A 166 5.75 1.37 24.60
N ILE A 167 5.68 2.63 24.21
CA ILE A 167 6.72 3.35 23.48
C ILE A 167 7.46 4.22 24.48
N GLN A 168 8.75 3.93 24.69
CA GLN A 168 9.63 4.64 25.60
C GLN A 168 10.63 5.49 24.81
N PHE A 169 10.69 6.79 25.07
CA PHE A 169 11.70 7.66 24.49
C PHE A 169 12.92 7.75 25.43
N GLN A 170 13.95 6.96 25.16
CA GLN A 170 15.07 6.78 26.08
C GLN A 170 16.05 7.96 26.11
N ASN A 171 16.62 8.30 24.94
CA ASN A 171 17.59 9.40 24.83
C ASN A 171 17.71 9.90 23.38
N ILE A 172 18.48 11.01 23.22
CA ILE A 172 18.88 11.55 21.93
C ILE A 172 20.40 11.62 21.88
N GLU A 173 20.97 11.11 20.79
CA GLU A 173 22.38 11.26 20.47
C GLU A 173 22.56 12.27 19.34
N VAL A 174 23.51 13.19 19.50
CA VAL A 174 23.83 14.20 18.49
C VAL A 174 25.14 13.82 17.83
N ILE A 175 25.13 13.63 16.51
CA ILE A 175 26.31 13.28 15.73
C ILE A 175 26.49 14.30 14.61
N LYS A 176 27.67 14.90 14.53
CA LYS A 176 28.04 15.82 13.44
C LYS A 176 28.71 15.04 12.33
N LYS A 177 28.21 15.16 11.11
CA LYS A 177 28.78 14.65 9.87
C LYS A 177 29.32 15.78 9.00
N GLN A 178 29.87 15.47 7.81
CA GLN A 178 30.54 16.48 6.98
C GLN A 178 29.62 17.60 6.49
N ASN A 179 28.37 17.28 6.14
CA ASN A 179 27.41 18.20 5.51
C ASN A 179 26.08 18.33 6.25
N TYR A 180 25.94 17.66 7.40
CA TYR A 180 24.76 17.75 8.25
C TYR A 180 25.04 17.34 9.70
N GLN A 181 24.21 17.80 10.59
CA GLN A 181 24.12 17.31 11.96
C GLN A 181 22.91 16.38 12.08
N THR A 182 23.06 15.24 12.73
CA THR A 182 21.94 14.33 12.98
C THR A 182 21.65 14.19 14.47
N LEU A 183 20.34 14.22 14.79
CA LEU A 183 19.82 13.85 16.10
C LEU A 183 19.19 12.47 15.96
N ILE A 184 19.75 11.48 16.66
CA ILE A 184 19.26 10.10 16.65
C ILE A 184 18.45 9.89 17.93
N GLY A 185 17.14 9.72 17.79
CA GLY A 185 16.26 9.38 18.91
C GLY A 185 16.29 7.87 19.16
N LYS A 186 16.57 7.46 20.40
CA LYS A 186 16.48 6.04 20.78
C LYS A 186 15.14 5.75 21.42
N PHE A 187 14.37 4.90 20.78
CA PHE A 187 13.06 4.48 21.25
C PHE A 187 13.06 2.98 21.51
N ASN A 188 12.48 2.57 22.63
CA ASN A 188 12.23 1.17 22.95
C ASN A 188 10.71 0.92 22.95
N ILE A 189 10.27 -0.03 22.12
CA ILE A 189 8.87 -0.40 22.01
C ILE A 189 8.73 -1.77 22.66
N VAL A 190 8.07 -1.78 23.81
CA VAL A 190 7.88 -3.00 24.61
C VAL A 190 6.48 -3.55 24.34
N ASP A 191 6.43 -4.77 23.86
CA ASP A 191 5.23 -5.61 23.80
C ASP A 191 5.36 -6.69 24.88
N LYS A 192 4.26 -7.34 25.28
CA LYS A 192 4.18 -8.29 26.42
C LYS A 192 5.39 -9.19 26.61
N ASN A 193 6.03 -9.67 25.52
CA ASN A 193 7.18 -10.62 25.56
C ASN A 193 8.37 -10.18 24.71
N ASN A 194 8.29 -9.07 23.97
CA ASN A 194 9.32 -8.63 23.04
C ASN A 194 9.64 -7.15 23.22
N SER A 195 10.90 -6.78 23.08
CA SER A 195 11.34 -5.40 22.99
C SER A 195 11.90 -5.13 21.59
N LEU A 196 11.50 -4.02 20.99
CA LEU A 196 11.97 -3.56 19.70
C LEU A 196 12.61 -2.19 19.87
N SER A 197 13.89 -2.05 19.54
CA SER A 197 14.58 -0.78 19.53
C SER A 197 14.52 -0.14 18.16
N LEU A 198 14.03 1.11 18.07
CA LEU A 198 14.03 1.92 16.85
C LEU A 198 14.82 3.20 17.08
N LYS A 199 15.56 3.63 16.03
CA LYS A 199 16.49 4.77 16.07
C LYS A 199 16.26 5.73 14.90
N PRO A 200 15.09 6.40 14.81
CA PRO A 200 14.85 7.41 13.78
C PRO A 200 15.80 8.58 13.93
N GLU A 201 16.01 9.33 12.84
CA GLU A 201 16.95 10.45 12.77
C GLU A 201 16.25 11.73 12.32
N ILE A 202 16.73 12.87 12.87
CA ILE A 202 16.46 14.19 12.30
C ILE A 202 17.78 14.71 11.76
N ARG A 203 17.84 15.00 10.46
CA ARG A 203 19.02 15.53 9.80
C ARG A 203 18.84 17.02 9.52
N ILE A 204 19.80 17.81 9.98
CA ILE A 204 19.87 19.26 9.78
C ILE A 204 21.04 19.51 8.83
N TYR A 205 20.73 19.84 7.59
CA TYR A 205 21.71 20.12 6.53
C TYR A 205 22.15 21.58 6.61
N ASP A 206 23.47 21.82 6.38
CA ASP A 206 24.04 23.17 6.42
C ASP A 206 23.80 23.95 5.12
N GLN A 207 23.81 23.25 3.97
CA GLN A 207 23.65 23.88 2.64
C GLN A 207 22.90 22.97 1.65
N PRO A 208 21.68 23.34 1.19
CA PRO A 208 20.85 24.42 1.72
C PRO A 208 20.36 24.06 3.14
N GLU A 209 20.10 25.07 3.97
CA GLU A 209 19.60 24.84 5.32
C GLU A 209 18.23 24.13 5.25
N THR A 210 18.22 22.84 5.56
CA THR A 210 17.04 21.99 5.44
C THR A 210 17.02 20.97 6.56
N ILE A 211 15.84 20.76 7.13
CA ILE A 211 15.62 19.75 8.18
C ILE A 211 14.81 18.62 7.57
N THR A 212 15.33 17.39 7.65
CA THR A 212 14.61 16.18 7.23
C THR A 212 14.44 15.24 8.41
N SER A 213 13.33 14.52 8.43
CA SER A 213 13.05 13.49 9.42
C SER A 213 13.08 12.12 8.75
N GLU A 214 14.04 11.31 9.18
CA GLU A 214 14.27 9.97 8.67
C GLU A 214 13.66 8.95 9.63
N ALA A 215 12.74 8.17 9.11
CA ALA A 215 12.11 7.12 9.90
C ALA A 215 13.01 5.92 10.07
N ASP A 216 12.90 5.26 11.21
CA ASP A 216 13.41 3.89 11.36
C ASP A 216 12.26 2.88 11.24
N ILE A 217 12.52 1.78 10.51
CA ILE A 217 11.53 0.78 10.13
C ILE A 217 12.03 -0.60 10.50
N SER A 218 11.25 -1.29 11.31
CA SER A 218 11.46 -2.73 11.57
C SER A 218 10.39 -3.54 10.85
N SER A 219 10.81 -4.31 9.86
CA SER A 219 9.93 -5.10 9.01
C SER A 219 9.81 -6.55 9.49
N THR A 220 8.58 -7.05 9.51
CA THR A 220 8.26 -8.46 9.69
C THR A 220 7.44 -8.96 8.51
N ILE A 221 7.22 -10.28 8.41
CA ILE A 221 6.38 -10.86 7.34
C ILE A 221 4.95 -10.30 7.36
N PHE A 222 4.43 -9.91 8.54
CA PHE A 222 3.05 -9.49 8.70
C PHE A 222 2.86 -7.98 8.78
N ALA A 223 3.83 -7.22 9.31
CA ALA A 223 3.71 -5.78 9.47
C ALA A 223 5.07 -5.11 9.60
N ASP A 224 5.11 -3.84 9.15
CA ASP A 224 6.21 -2.92 9.44
C ASP A 224 5.86 -2.06 10.64
N ASN A 225 6.82 -1.92 11.55
CA ASN A 225 6.80 -0.95 12.64
C ASN A 225 7.63 0.26 12.19
N PHE A 226 6.98 1.37 11.99
CA PHE A 226 7.55 2.60 11.47
C PHE A 226 7.52 3.66 12.57
N LEU A 227 8.64 4.30 12.86
CA LEU A 227 8.72 5.39 13.82
C LEU A 227 9.48 6.56 13.22
N VAL A 228 8.92 7.75 13.35
CA VAL A 228 9.53 9.02 12.97
C VAL A 228 9.29 10.05 14.07
N PHE A 229 10.22 10.98 14.25
CA PHE A 229 10.05 12.09 15.17
C PHE A 229 10.49 13.41 14.56
N ASN A 230 9.92 14.52 15.04
CA ASN A 230 10.16 15.87 14.56
C ASN A 230 10.36 16.81 15.72
N ILE A 231 11.17 17.87 15.51
CA ILE A 231 11.37 18.92 16.50
C ILE A 231 10.13 19.81 16.55
N ILE A 232 9.62 20.09 17.75
CA ILE A 232 8.64 21.15 17.98
C ILE A 232 9.42 22.38 18.45
N LYS A 233 9.27 23.50 17.72
CA LYS A 233 9.96 24.73 18.06
C LYS A 233 9.54 25.20 19.47
N ASN A 234 10.52 25.47 20.31
CA ASN A 234 10.46 26.21 21.60
C ASN A 234 10.02 25.46 22.87
N ASP A 235 9.72 24.13 22.87
CA ASP A 235 9.17 23.52 24.10
C ASP A 235 9.96 22.33 24.65
N GLY A 236 11.05 21.91 24.01
CA GLY A 236 11.78 20.69 24.39
C GLY A 236 10.97 19.40 24.16
N PHE A 237 9.86 19.49 23.45
CA PHE A 237 9.08 18.36 23.00
C PHE A 237 9.43 17.97 21.57
N TYR A 238 9.25 16.69 21.28
CA TYR A 238 9.34 16.10 19.95
C TYR A 238 8.00 15.50 19.58
N ASN A 239 7.51 15.78 18.38
CA ASN A 239 6.35 15.09 17.85
C ASN A 239 6.80 13.71 17.37
N VAL A 240 6.36 12.67 18.06
CA VAL A 240 6.67 11.27 17.77
C VAL A 240 5.48 10.62 17.12
N ARG A 241 5.67 10.03 15.94
CA ARG A 241 4.64 9.31 15.21
C ARG A 241 5.09 7.86 15.01
N TYR A 242 4.31 6.96 15.59
CA TYR A 242 4.48 5.52 15.44
C TYR A 242 3.35 4.93 14.62
N GLN A 243 3.70 4.10 13.65
CA GLN A 243 2.75 3.45 12.75
C GLN A 243 3.03 1.96 12.68
N ILE A 244 1.95 1.18 12.69
CA ILE A 244 1.96 -0.25 12.35
C ILE A 244 1.32 -0.37 11.00
N LYS A 245 2.07 -0.83 9.99
CA LYS A 245 1.63 -0.98 8.59
C LYS A 245 1.63 -2.46 8.19
N PRO A 246 0.47 -3.15 8.31
CA PRO A 246 0.38 -4.56 7.94
C PRO A 246 0.58 -4.79 6.45
N PHE A 247 1.09 -5.95 6.08
CA PHE A 247 1.23 -6.44 4.71
C PHE A 247 2.13 -5.60 3.78
N MET A 248 2.99 -4.72 4.29
CA MET A 248 3.89 -3.91 3.46
C MET A 248 4.87 -4.77 2.64
N ILE A 249 5.45 -5.81 3.23
CA ILE A 249 6.35 -6.72 2.52
C ILE A 249 5.66 -7.41 1.34
N TRP A 250 4.36 -7.73 1.47
CA TRP A 250 3.59 -8.36 0.40
C TRP A 250 3.33 -7.43 -0.78
N ILE A 251 3.26 -6.11 -0.55
CA ILE A 251 3.22 -5.10 -1.61
C ILE A 251 4.51 -5.18 -2.45
N TRP A 252 5.67 -5.21 -1.82
CA TRP A 252 6.97 -5.32 -2.51
C TRP A 252 7.13 -6.65 -3.25
N ILE A 253 6.77 -7.77 -2.61
CA ILE A 253 6.77 -9.09 -3.25
C ILE A 253 5.86 -9.10 -4.48
N SER A 254 4.70 -8.47 -4.40
CA SER A 254 3.75 -8.37 -5.51
C SER A 254 4.34 -7.65 -6.72
N VAL A 255 5.02 -6.53 -6.50
CA VAL A 255 5.70 -5.76 -7.56
C VAL A 255 6.79 -6.60 -8.23
N LEU A 256 7.57 -7.33 -7.43
CA LEU A 256 8.58 -8.26 -7.97
C LEU A 256 7.95 -9.38 -8.81
N LEU A 257 6.82 -9.96 -8.37
CA LEU A 257 6.11 -10.98 -9.13
C LEU A 257 5.57 -10.44 -10.46
N ILE A 258 4.97 -9.24 -10.46
CA ILE A 258 4.50 -8.59 -11.70
C ILE A 258 5.67 -8.40 -12.68
N SER A 259 6.80 -7.88 -12.19
CA SER A 259 8.00 -7.63 -12.97
C SER A 259 8.57 -8.93 -13.56
N LEU A 260 8.68 -9.97 -12.75
CA LEU A 260 9.13 -11.30 -13.18
C LEU A 260 8.20 -11.90 -14.25
N GLY A 261 6.89 -11.79 -14.06
CA GLY A 261 5.92 -12.22 -15.06
C GLY A 261 6.07 -11.47 -16.39
N GLY A 262 6.34 -10.16 -16.34
CA GLY A 262 6.65 -9.35 -17.53
C GLY A 262 7.90 -9.82 -18.26
N ILE A 263 9.00 -10.03 -17.54
CA ILE A 263 10.28 -10.51 -18.09
C ILE A 263 10.11 -11.90 -18.75
N LEU A 264 9.39 -12.82 -18.09
CA LEU A 264 9.12 -14.15 -18.64
C LEU A 264 8.28 -14.09 -19.92
N SER A 265 7.44 -13.06 -20.09
CA SER A 265 6.67 -12.85 -21.31
C SER A 265 7.56 -12.47 -22.50
N LEU A 266 8.64 -11.72 -22.29
CA LEU A 266 9.59 -11.32 -23.35
C LEU A 266 10.35 -12.53 -23.92
N LYS A 267 10.73 -13.49 -23.07
CA LYS A 267 11.48 -14.68 -23.49
C LYS A 267 10.70 -15.60 -24.45
N LYS A 268 9.39 -15.49 -24.50
CA LYS A 268 8.52 -16.36 -25.33
C LYS A 268 8.29 -15.84 -26.76
N LYS A 269 8.76 -14.63 -27.08
CA LYS A 269 8.60 -14.02 -28.42
C LYS A 269 9.66 -14.44 -29.44
N ASN A 270 10.66 -15.21 -29.02
CA ASN A 270 11.79 -15.62 -29.88
C ASN A 270 11.70 -17.09 -30.35
N VAL A 271 10.48 -17.65 -30.42
CA VAL A 271 10.23 -18.98 -31.01
C VAL A 271 9.17 -18.89 -32.08
#